data_6afed4673a4c3765d73d723ad723ad7a
#
_entry.id   6afed4673a4c3765d73d723ad723ad7a
#
_cell.length_a   1.000
_cell.length_b   1.000
_cell.length_c   1.000
_cell.angle_alpha   90.00
_cell.angle_beta   90.00
_cell.angle_gamma   90.00
#
_symmetry.space_group_name_H-M   'P 1'
#
loop_
_entity.id
_entity.type
_entity.pdbx_description
1 polymer ?
#
loop_
_entity_poly.entity_id
_entity_poly.type
_entity_poly.pdbx_seq_one_letter_code
_entity_poly.pdbx_strand_id
1 'polypeptide(L)'
;MTDTTMETKHATHDKIQRLRPTPRWSDATIFNGIVHFVEVPADTEQDMTSQIVQIFGQTESTLAEIGSNKSHLLSATVYLAHTSNVAIFNQLWEAWLPKNSAPSRTCVKVELLDPKMLIEIAFVAVVETI
;
A
#
# COMPACT_ATOMS: atom_id res chain seq x y z
N MET A 1 -25.20 18.33 0.58
CA MET A 1 -25.49 17.80 0.65
C MET A 1 -26.26 17.42 0.76
N THR A 2 -26.13 17.28 0.19
CA THR A 2 -26.61 16.74 0.36
C THR A 2 -27.17 16.15 0.29
N ASP A 3 -27.02 16.20 0.12
CA ASP A 3 -27.51 15.47 0.28
C ASP A 3 -27.80 15.00 0.33
N THR A 4 -27.59 15.21 0.36
CA THR A 4 -27.73 14.65 0.66
C THR A 4 -27.94 14.01 1.16
N THR A 5 -27.96 14.12 1.53
CA THR A 5 -27.98 13.39 1.95
C THR A 5 -28.42 12.53 2.11
N MET A 6 -28.60 12.42 2.49
CA MET A 6 -28.82 11.53 2.35
C MET A 6 -29.32 11.01 1.55
N GLU A 7 -29.58 11.02 1.31
CA GLU A 7 -29.87 10.56 0.29
C GLU A 7 -28.95 10.76 -0.74
N THR A 8 -28.33 11.37 -0.82
CA THR A 8 -27.21 11.59 -1.64
C THR A 8 -26.03 10.75 -1.28
N LYS A 9 -26.11 10.10 -0.19
CA LYS A 9 -25.10 9.13 0.22
C LYS A 9 -24.90 8.03 -0.78
N HIS A 10 -25.94 7.69 -1.51
CA HIS A 10 -25.84 6.65 -2.52
C HIS A 10 -24.80 7.01 -3.59
N ALA A 11 -24.86 8.24 -4.07
CA ALA A 11 -23.90 8.68 -5.09
C ALA A 11 -22.48 8.59 -4.59
N THR A 12 -22.25 8.93 -3.31
CA THR A 12 -20.91 8.85 -2.72
C THR A 12 -20.45 7.41 -2.61
N HIS A 13 -21.32 6.50 -2.20
CA HIS A 13 -20.97 5.10 -2.05
C HIS A 13 -20.67 4.41 -3.37
N ASP A 14 -21.31 4.87 -4.45
CA ASP A 14 -21.15 4.24 -5.74
C ASP A 14 -19.91 4.73 -6.48
N LYS A 15 -19.24 5.75 -5.97
CA LYS A 15 -18.11 6.35 -6.67
C LYS A 15 -16.79 5.84 -6.14
N ILE A 16 -15.94 5.44 -7.06
CA ILE A 16 -14.55 5.11 -6.74
C ILE A 16 -13.75 6.41 -6.76
N GLN A 17 -13.07 6.68 -5.66
CA GLN A 17 -12.12 7.80 -5.60
C GLN A 17 -10.77 7.32 -6.09
N ARG A 18 -10.11 8.13 -6.90
CA ARG A 18 -8.81 7.79 -7.47
C ARG A 18 -7.81 8.88 -7.17
N LEU A 19 -6.66 8.48 -6.63
CA LEU A 19 -5.58 9.39 -6.31
C LEU A 19 -4.58 9.37 -7.46
N ARG A 20 -4.36 10.53 -8.07
CA ARG A 20 -3.42 10.74 -9.18
C ARG A 20 -3.56 9.69 -10.29
N PRO A 21 -4.74 9.62 -10.93
CA PRO A 21 -4.94 8.63 -11.99
C PRO A 21 -4.07 8.93 -13.21
N THR A 22 -3.59 7.87 -13.84
CA THR A 22 -2.88 7.92 -15.13
C THR A 22 -3.64 7.05 -16.12
N PRO A 23 -3.22 6.99 -17.40
CA PRO A 23 -3.88 6.08 -18.34
C PRO A 23 -3.77 4.61 -17.97
N ARG A 24 -2.81 4.23 -17.10
CA ARG A 24 -2.58 2.82 -16.76
C ARG A 24 -2.88 2.46 -15.32
N TRP A 25 -2.80 3.42 -14.37
CA TRP A 25 -3.06 3.12 -12.97
C TRP A 25 -3.44 4.39 -12.22
N SER A 26 -3.95 4.23 -11.03
CA SER A 26 -4.05 5.29 -10.02
C SER A 26 -3.12 4.95 -8.88
N ASP A 27 -2.57 5.97 -8.21
CA ASP A 27 -1.71 5.72 -7.05
C ASP A 27 -2.48 5.01 -5.93
N ALA A 28 -3.76 5.31 -5.81
CA ALA A 28 -4.64 4.62 -4.88
C ALA A 28 -6.06 4.67 -5.39
N THR A 29 -6.85 3.65 -5.06
CA THR A 29 -8.29 3.62 -5.33
C THR A 29 -9.01 3.36 -4.02
N ILE A 30 -10.06 4.12 -3.77
CA ILE A 30 -10.81 4.07 -2.52
C ILE A 30 -12.28 3.83 -2.83
N PHE A 31 -12.86 2.82 -2.19
CA PHE A 31 -14.28 2.53 -2.31
C PHE A 31 -14.79 1.95 -1.01
N ASN A 32 -15.86 2.53 -0.49
CA ASN A 32 -16.51 2.06 0.76
C ASN A 32 -15.53 1.95 1.93
N GLY A 33 -14.62 2.92 2.07
CA GLY A 33 -13.69 2.94 3.19
C GLY A 33 -12.53 1.96 3.07
N ILE A 34 -12.37 1.33 1.91
CA ILE A 34 -11.25 0.42 1.65
C ILE A 34 -10.37 1.05 0.58
N VAL A 35 -9.08 1.11 0.82
CA VAL A 35 -8.12 1.65 -0.14
C VAL A 35 -7.19 0.54 -0.63
N HIS A 36 -6.96 0.54 -1.93
CA HIS A 36 -5.99 -0.33 -2.59
C HIS A 36 -4.89 0.54 -3.18
N PHE A 37 -3.65 0.20 -2.92
CA PHE A 37 -2.52 0.93 -3.50
C PHE A 37 -1.30 0.03 -3.59
N VAL A 38 -0.35 0.42 -4.44
CA VAL A 38 0.87 -0.35 -4.70
C VAL A 38 2.06 0.58 -4.50
N GLU A 39 3.10 0.07 -3.85
CA GLU A 39 4.34 0.82 -3.66
C GLU A 39 5.51 0.08 -4.29
N VAL A 40 6.31 0.84 -5.01
CA VAL A 40 7.59 0.39 -5.57
C VAL A 40 8.66 1.39 -5.12
N PRO A 41 9.93 0.95 -5.00
CA PRO A 41 10.98 1.90 -4.56
C PRO A 41 11.12 3.02 -5.59
N ALA A 42 11.19 4.25 -5.11
CA ALA A 42 11.38 5.40 -5.99
C ALA A 42 12.75 5.39 -6.64
N ASP A 43 13.77 4.90 -5.93
CA ASP A 43 15.15 4.82 -6.43
C ASP A 43 15.58 3.35 -6.41
N THR A 44 15.61 2.74 -7.60
CA THR A 44 15.97 1.33 -7.75
C THR A 44 17.46 1.10 -7.86
N GLU A 45 18.28 2.16 -7.82
CA GLU A 45 19.75 2.03 -7.81
C GLU A 45 20.29 1.67 -6.43
N GLN A 46 19.43 1.60 -5.43
CA GLN A 46 19.79 1.33 -4.04
C GLN A 46 19.74 -0.18 -3.74
N ASP A 47 20.33 -0.56 -2.61
CA ASP A 47 20.33 -1.96 -2.18
C ASP A 47 18.96 -2.36 -1.59
N MET A 48 18.83 -3.62 -1.23
CA MET A 48 17.56 -4.17 -0.74
C MET A 48 17.04 -3.46 0.50
N THR A 49 17.91 -3.23 1.49
CA THR A 49 17.50 -2.53 2.70
C THR A 49 16.94 -1.16 2.39
N SER A 50 17.62 -0.41 1.54
CA SER A 50 17.16 0.92 1.12
C SER A 50 15.84 0.85 0.37
N GLN A 51 15.68 -0.11 -0.54
CA GLN A 51 14.43 -0.25 -1.28
C GLN A 51 13.26 -0.56 -0.34
N ILE A 52 13.48 -1.39 0.67
CA ILE A 52 12.43 -1.68 1.67
C ILE A 52 12.07 -0.41 2.45
N VAL A 53 13.07 0.31 2.93
CA VAL A 53 12.86 1.53 3.73
C VAL A 53 12.13 2.59 2.91
N GLN A 54 12.46 2.71 1.63
CA GLN A 54 11.75 3.61 0.72
C GLN A 54 10.26 3.26 0.65
N ILE A 55 9.95 1.98 0.45
CA ILE A 55 8.56 1.54 0.36
C ILE A 55 7.83 1.85 1.66
N PHE A 56 8.44 1.59 2.81
CA PHE A 56 7.80 1.86 4.09
C PHE A 56 7.49 3.35 4.27
N GLY A 57 8.45 4.23 3.95
CA GLY A 57 8.22 5.67 4.04
C GLY A 57 7.15 6.14 3.07
N GLN A 58 7.18 5.65 1.84
CA GLN A 58 6.17 5.99 0.83
C GLN A 58 4.78 5.50 1.26
N THR A 59 4.70 4.30 1.85
CA THR A 59 3.45 3.74 2.37
C THR A 59 2.87 4.63 3.45
N GLU A 60 3.70 5.07 4.39
CA GLU A 60 3.22 5.95 5.46
C GLU A 60 2.72 7.27 4.90
N SER A 61 3.40 7.83 3.89
CA SER A 61 2.96 9.06 3.25
C SER A 61 1.60 8.88 2.54
N THR A 62 1.44 7.79 1.80
CA THR A 62 0.19 7.51 1.12
C THR A 62 -0.95 7.33 2.12
N LEU A 63 -0.70 6.55 3.18
CA LEU A 63 -1.72 6.32 4.21
C LEU A 63 -2.12 7.62 4.90
N ALA A 64 -1.16 8.47 5.24
CA ALA A 64 -1.46 9.76 5.87
C ALA A 64 -2.29 10.65 4.94
N GLU A 65 -1.97 10.66 3.67
CA GLU A 65 -2.68 11.49 2.68
C GLU A 65 -4.15 11.10 2.58
N ILE A 66 -4.47 9.82 2.71
CA ILE A 66 -5.84 9.33 2.56
C ILE A 66 -6.56 9.14 3.90
N GLY A 67 -5.97 9.60 5.00
CA GLY A 67 -6.64 9.51 6.31
C GLY A 67 -6.57 8.14 6.94
N SER A 68 -5.46 7.44 6.76
CA SER A 68 -5.25 6.12 7.34
C SER A 68 -3.88 6.07 8.02
N ASN A 69 -3.48 4.90 8.50
CA ASN A 69 -2.17 4.70 9.08
C ASN A 69 -1.82 3.20 9.01
N LYS A 70 -0.59 2.85 9.33
CA LYS A 70 -0.12 1.48 9.11
C LYS A 70 -0.77 0.45 10.05
N SER A 71 -1.41 0.87 11.13
CA SER A 71 -2.17 -0.08 11.95
C SER A 71 -3.52 -0.43 11.32
N HIS A 72 -3.89 0.24 10.24
CA HIS A 72 -5.13 -0.01 9.51
C HIS A 72 -4.91 -0.86 8.24
N LEU A 73 -3.71 -1.40 8.05
CA LEU A 73 -3.45 -2.29 6.93
C LEU A 73 -4.24 -3.58 7.10
N LEU A 74 -4.99 -3.97 6.07
CA LEU A 74 -5.76 -5.20 6.07
C LEU A 74 -4.95 -6.35 5.46
N SER A 75 -4.25 -6.08 4.37
CA SER A 75 -3.46 -7.10 3.70
C SER A 75 -2.29 -6.50 2.96
N ALA A 76 -1.28 -7.31 2.73
CA ALA A 76 -0.13 -6.96 1.92
C ALA A 76 0.25 -8.16 1.08
N THR A 77 0.52 -7.91 -0.21
CA THR A 77 1.13 -8.89 -1.09
C THR A 77 2.53 -8.41 -1.42
N VAL A 78 3.51 -9.17 -0.99
CA VAL A 78 4.92 -8.82 -1.12
C VAL A 78 5.54 -9.64 -2.25
N TYR A 79 6.08 -8.93 -3.22
CA TYR A 79 6.76 -9.52 -4.38
C TYR A 79 8.25 -9.30 -4.20
N LEU A 80 9.02 -10.38 -4.04
CA LEU A 80 10.47 -10.32 -3.86
C LEU A 80 11.16 -10.95 -5.06
N ALA A 81 12.20 -10.28 -5.56
CA ALA A 81 12.96 -10.80 -6.68
C ALA A 81 13.87 -11.98 -6.28
N HIS A 82 14.31 -12.02 -5.03
CA HIS A 82 15.28 -13.02 -4.57
C HIS A 82 14.87 -13.56 -3.19
N THR A 83 14.85 -14.90 -3.08
CA THR A 83 14.53 -15.54 -1.79
C THR A 83 15.56 -15.22 -0.71
N SER A 84 16.80 -14.90 -1.10
CA SER A 84 17.84 -14.54 -0.13
C SER A 84 17.51 -13.26 0.64
N ASN A 85 16.54 -12.47 0.18
CA ASN A 85 16.14 -11.23 0.83
C ASN A 85 14.96 -11.39 1.79
N VAL A 86 14.42 -12.60 1.96
CA VAL A 86 13.26 -12.82 2.83
C VAL A 86 13.60 -12.49 4.29
N ALA A 87 14.77 -12.92 4.75
CA ALA A 87 15.14 -12.73 6.16
C ALA A 87 15.24 -11.24 6.53
N ILE A 88 15.93 -10.45 5.71
CA ILE A 88 16.05 -9.02 5.99
C ILE A 88 14.71 -8.31 5.86
N PHE A 89 13.89 -8.72 4.88
CA PHE A 89 12.56 -8.14 4.75
C PHE A 89 11.72 -8.43 5.99
N ASN A 90 11.69 -9.67 6.46
CA ASN A 90 10.92 -10.02 7.65
C ASN A 90 11.36 -9.21 8.86
N GLN A 91 12.67 -9.04 9.04
CA GLN A 91 13.21 -8.28 10.16
C GLN A 91 12.73 -6.83 10.14
N LEU A 92 12.82 -6.18 8.98
CA LEU A 92 12.41 -4.78 8.83
C LEU A 92 10.88 -4.63 8.91
N TRP A 93 10.13 -5.58 8.35
CA TRP A 93 8.67 -5.61 8.41
C TRP A 93 8.19 -5.67 9.85
N GLU A 94 8.75 -6.59 10.65
CA GLU A 94 8.38 -6.75 12.05
C GLU A 94 8.70 -5.51 12.88
N ALA A 95 9.83 -4.86 12.59
CA ALA A 95 10.20 -3.63 13.28
C ALA A 95 9.34 -2.44 12.89
N TRP A 96 8.82 -2.43 11.66
CA TRP A 96 8.04 -1.33 11.12
C TRP A 96 6.60 -1.32 11.62
N LEU A 97 6.00 -2.49 11.80
CA LEU A 97 4.58 -2.59 12.15
C LEU A 97 4.37 -2.33 13.64
N PRO A 98 3.27 -1.63 14.00
CA PRO A 98 2.90 -1.53 15.41
C PRO A 98 2.58 -2.91 15.97
N LYS A 99 2.77 -3.06 17.27
CA LYS A 99 2.53 -4.32 17.94
C LYS A 99 1.10 -4.80 17.72
N ASN A 100 0.95 -6.08 17.38
CA ASN A 100 -0.35 -6.73 17.16
C ASN A 100 -1.14 -6.14 16.00
N SER A 101 -0.47 -5.50 15.04
CA SER A 101 -1.14 -4.85 13.91
C SER A 101 -0.72 -5.41 12.56
N ALA A 102 -0.10 -6.58 12.53
CA ALA A 102 0.34 -7.15 11.25
C ALA A 102 -0.87 -7.50 10.38
N PRO A 103 -0.91 -7.06 9.12
CA PRO A 103 -1.96 -7.45 8.20
C PRO A 103 -1.80 -8.91 7.77
N SER A 104 -2.84 -9.47 7.18
CA SER A 104 -2.64 -10.73 6.48
C SER A 104 -1.65 -10.50 5.34
N ARG A 105 -0.79 -11.49 5.06
CA ARG A 105 0.31 -11.26 4.14
C ARG A 105 0.54 -12.47 3.23
N THR A 106 0.73 -12.18 1.93
CA THR A 106 1.28 -13.12 0.96
C THR A 106 2.66 -12.63 0.59
N CYS A 107 3.63 -13.53 0.54
CA CYS A 107 4.99 -13.18 0.13
C CYS A 107 5.46 -14.21 -0.89
N VAL A 108 5.79 -13.76 -2.10
CA VAL A 108 6.14 -14.64 -3.21
C VAL A 108 7.40 -14.15 -3.89
N LYS A 109 8.12 -15.08 -4.48
CA LYS A 109 9.26 -14.77 -5.35
C LYS A 109 8.74 -14.61 -6.76
N VAL A 110 9.14 -13.51 -7.43
CA VAL A 110 8.74 -13.22 -8.80
C VAL A 110 9.89 -12.60 -9.56
N GLU A 111 9.80 -12.61 -10.87
CA GLU A 111 10.65 -11.80 -11.71
C GLU A 111 9.92 -10.48 -11.94
N LEU A 112 10.46 -9.39 -11.39
CA LEU A 112 9.85 -8.07 -11.54
C LEU A 112 10.17 -7.50 -12.91
N LEU A 113 9.28 -6.64 -13.42
CA LEU A 113 9.45 -6.07 -14.76
C LEU A 113 10.70 -5.21 -14.86
N ASP A 114 11.01 -4.43 -13.82
CA ASP A 114 12.24 -3.67 -13.74
C ASP A 114 13.31 -4.54 -13.08
N PRO A 115 14.37 -4.92 -13.79
CA PRO A 115 15.38 -5.82 -13.22
C PRO A 115 16.15 -5.23 -12.04
N LYS A 116 16.11 -3.92 -11.83
CA LYS A 116 16.74 -3.27 -10.67
C LYS A 116 15.85 -3.24 -9.47
N MET A 117 14.56 -3.51 -9.63
CA MET A 117 13.60 -3.52 -8.55
C MET A 117 13.70 -4.84 -7.81
N LEU A 118 13.94 -4.79 -6.51
CA LEU A 118 14.11 -5.98 -5.68
C LEU A 118 12.84 -6.35 -4.91
N ILE A 119 11.90 -5.41 -4.81
CA ILE A 119 10.68 -5.58 -4.03
C ILE A 119 9.56 -4.67 -4.57
N GLU A 120 8.34 -5.17 -4.48
CA GLU A 120 7.12 -4.41 -4.74
C GLU A 120 6.08 -4.91 -3.76
N ILE A 121 5.22 -4.02 -3.23
CA ILE A 121 4.18 -4.44 -2.28
C ILE A 121 2.85 -3.83 -2.69
N ALA A 122 1.82 -4.67 -2.77
CA ALA A 122 0.43 -4.25 -2.96
C ALA A 122 -0.26 -4.29 -1.59
N PHE A 123 -0.88 -3.17 -1.23
CA PHE A 123 -1.52 -3.00 0.08
C PHE A 123 -3.01 -2.79 -0.04
N VAL A 124 -3.74 -3.27 0.97
CA VAL A 124 -5.13 -2.91 1.19
C VAL A 124 -5.24 -2.40 2.64
N ALA A 125 -5.93 -1.28 2.82
CA ALA A 125 -6.06 -0.66 4.14
C ALA A 125 -7.49 -0.14 4.33
N VAL A 126 -7.82 0.17 5.57
CA VAL A 126 -9.09 0.83 5.92
C VAL A 126 -8.83 2.32 6.00
N VAL A 127 -9.66 3.10 5.34
CA VAL A 127 -9.65 4.55 5.47
C VAL A 127 -10.55 4.90 6.64
N GLU A 128 -10.02 5.68 7.56
CA GLU A 128 -10.80 6.11 8.69
C GLU A 128 -11.86 7.09 8.21
N THR A 129 -13.12 6.76 8.47
CA THR A 129 -14.23 7.65 8.14
C THR A 129 -14.66 8.38 9.39
N ILE A 130 -14.92 9.63 9.24
CA ILE A 130 -15.36 10.47 10.34
C ILE A 130 -16.84 10.72 10.26
#